data_128ac914de7e4d00409e8be7904f0c17
#
_entry.id   128ac914de7e4d00409e8be7904f0c17
#
_cell.length_a   1.000
_cell.length_b   1.000
_cell.length_c   1.000
_cell.angle_alpha   90.00
_cell.angle_beta   90.00
_cell.angle_gamma   90.00
#
_symmetry.space_group_name_H-M   'P 1'
#
loop_
_entity.id
_entity.type
_entity.pdbx_description
1 polymer ?
#
loop_
_entity_poly.entity_id
_entity_poly.type
_entity_poly.pdbx_seq_one_letter_code
_entity_poly.pdbx_strand_id
1 'polypeptide(L)'
;IRLEQNYRSTQNILNAANGVIANNTERKEKTLWTENPEGEKIHFRQFMNGYEEAEFVVGDIARRHREGTAEYHNCAVLYRTNAQSRLFEEKCLLANIPYKIVGGVNFYARKEIKDLLCYLKTVDNAADDLAVRRILNVPKRGIGATTVGRIQDYADMMNISFYDALRVAEEVPSIGRSLSKVDGFVTFIQSLKSKAQAYSVSELLEEIIDLTGYVDELKAEDTEESRARVENIDELISKTVSYEETMKAENREATLSGFLEEIALIADIDSVDENQDYVVLMTL
;
A
#
# COMPACT_ATOMS: atom_id res chain seq x y z
N ILE A 1 14.91 -39.12 -15.02
CA ILE A 1 14.88 -39.26 -13.55
C ILE A 1 13.65 -38.47 -13.08
N ARG A 2 12.80 -39.13 -12.25
CA ARG A 2 11.68 -38.45 -11.58
C ARG A 2 12.06 -38.30 -10.10
N LEU A 3 12.00 -37.04 -9.61
CA LEU A 3 12.22 -36.72 -8.19
C LEU A 3 10.85 -36.63 -7.53
N GLU A 4 10.41 -37.69 -6.86
CA GLU A 4 9.07 -37.80 -6.27
C GLU A 4 9.11 -37.78 -4.74
N GLN A 5 10.23 -38.10 -4.13
CA GLN A 5 10.41 -38.02 -2.69
C GLN A 5 10.57 -36.58 -2.22
N ASN A 6 9.76 -36.17 -1.26
CA ASN A 6 9.78 -34.86 -0.63
C ASN A 6 10.28 -35.01 0.82
N TYR A 7 11.20 -34.15 1.22
CA TYR A 7 11.86 -34.19 2.54
C TYR A 7 11.42 -33.03 3.45
N ARG A 8 10.57 -32.14 2.94
CA ARG A 8 10.13 -30.93 3.66
C ARG A 8 8.79 -31.12 4.37
N SER A 9 7.79 -31.61 3.64
CA SER A 9 6.38 -31.55 4.03
C SER A 9 5.94 -32.90 4.67
N THR A 10 4.90 -32.82 5.51
CA THR A 10 4.19 -34.00 6.04
C THR A 10 3.26 -34.60 4.98
N GLN A 11 2.79 -35.83 5.21
CA GLN A 11 1.97 -36.54 4.23
C GLN A 11 0.64 -35.83 3.92
N ASN A 12 -0.02 -35.22 4.92
CA ASN A 12 -1.27 -34.49 4.71
C ASN A 12 -1.11 -33.30 3.77
N ILE A 13 0.00 -32.57 3.86
CA ILE A 13 0.32 -31.45 2.95
C ILE A 13 0.52 -31.98 1.53
N LEU A 14 1.28 -33.08 1.36
CA LEU A 14 1.54 -33.68 0.04
C LEU A 14 0.27 -34.24 -0.59
N ASN A 15 -0.61 -34.88 0.20
CA ASN A 15 -1.88 -35.39 -0.28
C ASN A 15 -2.76 -34.26 -0.84
N ALA A 16 -2.83 -33.11 -0.14
CA ALA A 16 -3.56 -31.96 -0.62
C ALA A 16 -2.91 -31.35 -1.88
N ALA A 17 -1.60 -31.20 -1.91
CA ALA A 17 -0.87 -30.71 -3.07
C ALA A 17 -1.05 -31.60 -4.31
N ASN A 18 -0.97 -32.93 -4.12
CA ASN A 18 -1.24 -33.90 -5.19
C ASN A 18 -2.68 -33.80 -5.69
N GLY A 19 -3.66 -33.58 -4.79
CA GLY A 19 -5.07 -33.39 -5.14
C GLY A 19 -5.29 -32.12 -5.95
N VAL A 20 -4.69 -31.00 -5.57
CA VAL A 20 -4.79 -29.73 -6.30
C VAL A 20 -4.18 -29.85 -7.68
N ILE A 21 -2.95 -30.35 -7.78
CA ILE A 21 -2.23 -30.44 -9.06
C ILE A 21 -2.82 -31.49 -9.99
N ALA A 22 -3.60 -32.45 -9.52
CA ALA A 22 -4.30 -33.43 -10.37
C ALA A 22 -5.29 -32.78 -11.35
N ASN A 23 -5.79 -31.58 -11.06
CA ASN A 23 -6.67 -30.82 -11.95
C ASN A 23 -5.94 -30.24 -13.16
N ASN A 24 -4.61 -30.20 -13.17
CA ASN A 24 -3.82 -29.72 -14.31
C ASN A 24 -3.60 -30.87 -15.30
N THR A 25 -4.26 -30.79 -16.46
CA THR A 25 -4.24 -31.83 -17.50
C THR A 25 -2.99 -31.80 -18.41
N GLU A 26 -2.26 -30.69 -18.43
CA GLU A 26 -1.06 -30.52 -19.29
C GLU A 26 0.25 -30.88 -18.59
N ARG A 27 0.23 -31.58 -17.47
CA ARG A 27 1.42 -31.92 -16.70
C ARG A 27 1.94 -33.33 -16.99
N LYS A 28 3.24 -33.55 -16.74
CA LYS A 28 3.78 -34.91 -16.61
C LYS A 28 3.31 -35.51 -15.28
N GLU A 29 2.78 -36.72 -15.33
CA GLU A 29 2.36 -37.43 -14.10
C GLU A 29 3.52 -37.58 -13.14
N LYS A 30 3.31 -37.07 -11.93
CA LYS A 30 4.24 -37.15 -10.79
C LYS A 30 3.42 -37.10 -9.52
N THR A 31 3.72 -38.04 -8.59
CA THR A 31 3.09 -38.08 -7.27
C THR A 31 4.14 -37.88 -6.21
N LEU A 32 4.04 -36.81 -5.44
CA LEU A 32 4.95 -36.57 -4.34
C LEU A 32 4.58 -37.44 -3.14
N TRP A 33 5.60 -38.01 -2.53
CA TRP A 33 5.49 -38.82 -1.30
C TRP A 33 6.61 -38.46 -0.32
N THR A 34 6.45 -38.80 0.96
CA THR A 34 7.43 -38.49 2.02
C THR A 34 7.48 -39.63 3.05
N GLU A 35 8.62 -39.74 3.73
CA GLU A 35 8.80 -40.58 4.94
C GLU A 35 8.47 -39.80 6.22
N ASN A 36 8.19 -38.50 6.11
CA ASN A 36 7.76 -37.71 7.25
C ASN A 36 6.39 -38.18 7.77
N PRO A 37 6.08 -37.96 9.06
CA PRO A 37 4.79 -38.36 9.63
C PRO A 37 3.59 -37.71 8.91
N GLU A 38 2.40 -38.23 9.18
CA GLU A 38 1.15 -37.75 8.59
C GLU A 38 0.94 -36.24 8.79
N GLY A 39 1.32 -35.74 9.97
CA GLY A 39 1.20 -34.37 10.35
C GLY A 39 -0.25 -33.91 10.68
N GLU A 40 -0.43 -32.66 10.99
CA GLU A 40 -1.74 -32.10 11.28
C GLU A 40 -2.60 -32.02 10.00
N LYS A 41 -3.92 -32.02 10.19
CA LYS A 41 -4.87 -31.84 9.09
C LYS A 41 -4.86 -30.39 8.62
N ILE A 42 -5.14 -30.21 7.32
CA ILE A 42 -5.35 -28.89 6.74
C ILE A 42 -6.70 -28.37 7.22
N HIS A 43 -6.71 -27.13 7.71
CA HIS A 43 -7.91 -26.43 8.11
C HIS A 43 -8.33 -25.49 7.00
N PHE A 44 -9.59 -25.60 6.57
CA PHE A 44 -10.21 -24.68 5.63
C PHE A 44 -11.22 -23.81 6.37
N ARG A 45 -11.17 -22.50 6.11
CA ARG A 45 -12.16 -21.54 6.60
C ARG A 45 -12.55 -20.58 5.47
N GLN A 46 -13.78 -20.11 5.53
CA GLN A 46 -14.30 -19.07 4.64
C GLN A 46 -14.75 -17.89 5.48
N PHE A 47 -14.43 -16.70 5.04
CA PHE A 47 -14.75 -15.44 5.71
C PHE A 47 -15.65 -14.60 4.81
N MET A 48 -16.38 -13.66 5.41
CA MET A 48 -17.26 -12.75 4.66
C MET A 48 -16.48 -11.68 3.90
N ASN A 49 -15.31 -11.31 4.41
CA ASN A 49 -14.44 -10.29 3.83
C ASN A 49 -12.98 -10.51 4.26
N GLY A 50 -12.05 -9.80 3.62
CA GLY A 50 -10.61 -9.90 3.92
C GLY A 50 -10.24 -9.37 5.30
N TYR A 51 -11.02 -8.48 5.89
CA TYR A 51 -10.78 -7.97 7.24
C TYR A 51 -10.94 -9.08 8.29
N GLU A 52 -12.05 -9.83 8.23
CA GLU A 52 -12.27 -10.99 9.12
C GLU A 52 -11.21 -12.08 8.92
N GLU A 53 -10.79 -12.29 7.66
CA GLU A 53 -9.72 -13.22 7.33
C GLU A 53 -8.40 -12.82 8.01
N ALA A 54 -7.97 -11.58 7.82
CA ALA A 54 -6.71 -11.08 8.39
C ALA A 54 -6.75 -11.08 9.93
N GLU A 55 -7.87 -10.68 10.53
CA GLU A 55 -8.06 -10.71 11.99
C GLU A 55 -7.97 -12.11 12.55
N PHE A 56 -8.62 -13.07 11.89
CA PHE A 56 -8.54 -14.47 12.31
C PHE A 56 -7.12 -15.03 12.19
N VAL A 57 -6.45 -14.84 11.05
CA VAL A 57 -5.12 -15.39 10.78
C VAL A 57 -4.10 -14.80 11.75
N VAL A 58 -4.06 -13.47 11.88
CA VAL A 58 -3.13 -12.79 12.81
C VAL A 58 -3.45 -13.14 14.26
N GLY A 59 -4.74 -13.24 14.62
CA GLY A 59 -5.18 -13.68 15.94
C GLY A 59 -4.77 -15.13 16.27
N ASP A 60 -4.80 -16.05 15.30
CA ASP A 60 -4.33 -17.44 15.48
C ASP A 60 -2.81 -17.49 15.67
N ILE A 61 -2.04 -16.71 14.90
CA ILE A 61 -0.59 -16.58 15.07
C ILE A 61 -0.26 -16.07 16.49
N ALA A 62 -0.91 -14.96 16.90
CA ALA A 62 -0.74 -14.39 18.24
C ALA A 62 -1.06 -15.39 19.36
N ARG A 63 -2.13 -16.16 19.19
CA ARG A 63 -2.55 -17.18 20.14
C ARG A 63 -1.49 -18.30 20.24
N ARG A 64 -1.04 -18.86 19.11
CA ARG A 64 -0.04 -19.92 19.05
C ARG A 64 1.28 -19.51 19.69
N HIS A 65 1.72 -18.29 19.43
CA HIS A 65 2.93 -17.74 20.04
C HIS A 65 2.78 -17.64 21.57
N ARG A 66 1.66 -17.07 22.06
CA ARG A 66 1.38 -16.96 23.50
C ARG A 66 1.26 -18.31 24.20
N GLU A 67 0.74 -19.34 23.52
CA GLU A 67 0.64 -20.70 24.02
C GLU A 67 1.97 -21.47 23.93
N GLY A 68 3.01 -20.90 23.32
CA GLY A 68 4.31 -21.54 23.10
C GLY A 68 4.27 -22.72 22.11
N THR A 69 3.24 -22.76 21.23
CA THR A 69 3.08 -23.81 20.22
C THR A 69 3.74 -23.47 18.89
N ALA A 70 4.03 -22.18 18.63
CA ALA A 70 4.81 -21.72 17.49
C ALA A 70 5.50 -20.38 17.80
N GLU A 71 6.73 -20.21 17.31
CA GLU A 71 7.40 -18.93 17.25
C GLU A 71 6.98 -18.19 15.96
N TYR A 72 7.15 -16.87 15.88
CA TYR A 72 6.75 -16.08 14.71
C TYR A 72 7.44 -16.52 13.42
N HIS A 73 8.74 -16.87 13.48
CA HIS A 73 9.49 -17.38 12.33
C HIS A 73 9.01 -18.76 11.81
N ASN A 74 8.19 -19.46 12.58
CA ASN A 74 7.53 -20.69 12.13
C ASN A 74 6.25 -20.42 11.34
N CYS A 75 5.82 -19.15 11.26
CA CYS A 75 4.58 -18.74 10.63
C CYS A 75 4.87 -17.98 9.34
N ALA A 76 4.12 -18.30 8.29
CA ALA A 76 4.11 -17.55 7.04
C ALA A 76 2.68 -17.37 6.54
N VAL A 77 2.38 -16.18 6.04
CA VAL A 77 1.12 -15.86 5.35
C VAL A 77 1.42 -15.72 3.87
N LEU A 78 0.78 -16.56 3.06
CA LEU A 78 0.93 -16.55 1.62
C LEU A 78 -0.36 -16.04 0.98
N TYR A 79 -0.23 -15.08 0.05
CA TYR A 79 -1.35 -14.50 -0.66
C TYR A 79 -1.09 -14.47 -2.18
N ARG A 80 -2.14 -14.25 -2.98
CA ARG A 80 -2.03 -14.31 -4.44
C ARG A 80 -1.49 -13.01 -5.04
N THR A 81 -1.90 -11.84 -4.53
CA THR A 81 -1.47 -10.54 -5.04
C THR A 81 -0.92 -9.68 -3.90
N ASN A 82 0.01 -8.79 -4.24
CA ASN A 82 0.62 -7.89 -3.26
C ASN A 82 -0.41 -6.98 -2.56
N ALA A 83 -1.49 -6.62 -3.23
CA ALA A 83 -2.56 -5.79 -2.67
C ALA A 83 -3.16 -6.40 -1.40
N GLN A 84 -3.28 -7.74 -1.34
CA GLN A 84 -3.82 -8.46 -0.19
C GLN A 84 -2.98 -8.32 1.08
N SER A 85 -1.70 -7.91 0.98
CA SER A 85 -0.82 -7.79 2.16
C SER A 85 -1.30 -6.72 3.14
N ARG A 86 -1.93 -5.64 2.68
CA ARG A 86 -2.30 -4.48 3.50
C ARG A 86 -3.02 -4.83 4.79
N LEU A 87 -4.07 -5.64 4.71
CA LEU A 87 -4.86 -6.03 5.90
C LEU A 87 -4.05 -6.86 6.89
N PHE A 88 -3.17 -7.74 6.41
CA PHE A 88 -2.27 -8.52 7.27
C PHE A 88 -1.21 -7.62 7.92
N GLU A 89 -0.62 -6.68 7.16
CA GLU A 89 0.33 -5.69 7.66
C GLU A 89 -0.31 -4.88 8.80
N GLU A 90 -1.47 -4.26 8.55
CA GLU A 90 -2.20 -3.46 9.55
C GLU A 90 -2.57 -4.29 10.80
N LYS A 91 -3.04 -5.53 10.63
CA LYS A 91 -3.38 -6.40 11.76
C LYS A 91 -2.15 -6.86 12.55
N CYS A 92 -1.03 -7.15 11.89
CA CYS A 92 0.23 -7.46 12.57
C CYS A 92 0.71 -6.26 13.40
N LEU A 93 0.66 -5.05 12.85
CA LEU A 93 1.03 -3.82 13.56
C LEU A 93 0.15 -3.60 14.78
N LEU A 94 -1.18 -3.69 14.65
CA LEU A 94 -2.12 -3.55 15.76
C LEU A 94 -1.92 -4.59 16.85
N ALA A 95 -1.49 -5.80 16.48
CA ALA A 95 -1.19 -6.88 17.42
C ALA A 95 0.24 -6.85 17.97
N ASN A 96 1.08 -5.86 17.57
CA ASN A 96 2.51 -5.79 17.88
C ASN A 96 3.26 -7.07 17.48
N ILE A 97 2.91 -7.67 16.35
CA ILE A 97 3.57 -8.84 15.78
C ILE A 97 4.56 -8.37 14.72
N PRO A 98 5.88 -8.62 14.92
CA PRO A 98 6.87 -8.32 13.89
C PRO A 98 6.61 -9.13 12.61
N TYR A 99 6.69 -8.51 11.46
CA TYR A 99 6.52 -9.17 10.17
C TYR A 99 7.53 -8.68 9.14
N LYS A 100 7.81 -9.50 8.13
CA LYS A 100 8.66 -9.13 6.99
C LYS A 100 8.00 -9.52 5.68
N ILE A 101 7.93 -8.56 4.75
CA ILE A 101 7.47 -8.83 3.39
C ILE A 101 8.62 -9.33 2.55
N VAL A 102 8.46 -10.49 1.93
CA VAL A 102 9.45 -11.09 1.03
C VAL A 102 9.01 -10.90 -0.42
N GLY A 103 9.90 -10.32 -1.22
CA GLY A 103 9.64 -10.07 -2.64
C GLY A 103 8.82 -8.81 -2.94
N GLY A 104 8.61 -7.96 -1.95
CA GLY A 104 7.85 -6.71 -2.08
C GLY A 104 8.31 -5.63 -1.10
N VAL A 105 7.55 -4.56 -1.06
CA VAL A 105 7.67 -3.48 -0.07
C VAL A 105 6.34 -3.29 0.65
N ASN A 106 6.41 -2.75 1.85
CA ASN A 106 5.24 -2.45 2.66
C ASN A 106 4.22 -1.61 1.89
N PHE A 107 2.94 -1.81 2.14
CA PHE A 107 1.86 -1.21 1.38
C PHE A 107 2.00 0.31 1.26
N TYR A 108 2.20 1.01 2.38
CA TYR A 108 2.34 2.47 2.40
C TYR A 108 3.68 2.99 1.86
N ALA A 109 4.65 2.09 1.62
CA ALA A 109 5.93 2.43 0.98
C ALA A 109 5.89 2.34 -0.55
N ARG A 110 4.82 1.77 -1.15
CA ARG A 110 4.66 1.63 -2.62
C ARG A 110 4.56 2.99 -3.29
N LYS A 111 5.11 3.08 -4.50
CA LYS A 111 5.23 4.35 -5.23
C LYS A 111 3.87 5.02 -5.44
N GLU A 112 2.88 4.29 -6.00
CA GLU A 112 1.54 4.77 -6.31
C GLU A 112 0.79 5.21 -5.05
N ILE A 113 0.96 4.50 -3.95
CA ILE A 113 0.35 4.82 -2.66
C ILE A 113 0.96 6.11 -2.10
N LYS A 114 2.30 6.21 -2.10
CA LYS A 114 2.98 7.45 -1.68
C LYS A 114 2.59 8.65 -2.55
N ASP A 115 2.44 8.47 -3.84
CA ASP A 115 2.05 9.55 -4.75
C ASP A 115 0.66 10.06 -4.39
N LEU A 116 -0.34 9.19 -4.23
CA LEU A 116 -1.71 9.56 -3.87
C LEU A 116 -1.81 10.14 -2.45
N LEU A 117 -1.11 9.56 -1.47
CA LEU A 117 -1.04 10.13 -0.12
C LEU A 117 -0.40 11.52 -0.12
N CYS A 118 0.61 11.77 -0.96
CA CYS A 118 1.20 13.11 -1.08
C CYS A 118 0.22 14.12 -1.70
N TYR A 119 -0.68 13.69 -2.59
CA TYR A 119 -1.79 14.55 -3.04
C TYR A 119 -2.72 14.90 -1.88
N LEU A 120 -3.18 13.91 -1.13
CA LEU A 120 -4.04 14.12 0.03
C LEU A 120 -3.37 15.04 1.06
N LYS A 121 -2.09 14.80 1.40
CA LYS A 121 -1.29 15.66 2.30
C LYS A 121 -1.19 17.10 1.80
N THR A 122 -0.98 17.29 0.50
CA THR A 122 -0.89 18.63 -0.10
C THR A 122 -2.24 19.35 -0.07
N VAL A 123 -3.34 18.64 -0.21
CA VAL A 123 -4.68 19.20 -0.09
C VAL A 123 -4.98 19.57 1.37
N ASP A 124 -4.62 18.72 2.31
CA ASP A 124 -4.81 18.98 3.74
C ASP A 124 -3.91 20.12 4.23
N ASN A 125 -2.59 19.94 4.06
CA ASN A 125 -1.60 20.92 4.48
C ASN A 125 -0.46 21.05 3.47
N ALA A 126 -0.51 22.08 2.63
CA ALA A 126 0.51 22.32 1.60
C ALA A 126 1.86 22.84 2.15
N ALA A 127 2.04 22.92 3.46
CA ALA A 127 3.34 23.25 4.08
C ALA A 127 4.31 22.03 4.12
N ASP A 128 3.84 20.82 3.79
CA ASP A 128 4.72 19.65 3.58
C ASP A 128 5.40 19.76 2.19
N ASP A 129 6.55 20.39 2.16
CA ASP A 129 7.33 20.61 0.94
C ASP A 129 7.72 19.31 0.24
N LEU A 130 7.95 18.23 1.00
CA LEU A 130 8.31 16.93 0.43
C LEU A 130 7.12 16.34 -0.33
N ALA A 131 5.92 16.43 0.23
CA ALA A 131 4.70 15.98 -0.42
C ALA A 131 4.42 16.77 -1.69
N VAL A 132 4.48 18.12 -1.62
CA VAL A 132 4.25 18.99 -2.77
C VAL A 132 5.23 18.71 -3.90
N ARG A 133 6.53 18.62 -3.60
CA ARG A 133 7.58 18.36 -4.59
C ARG A 133 7.42 17.00 -5.25
N ARG A 134 6.99 16.00 -4.51
CA ARG A 134 6.76 14.65 -5.04
C ARG A 134 5.69 14.65 -6.12
N ILE A 135 4.57 15.33 -5.93
CA ILE A 135 3.44 15.31 -6.84
C ILE A 135 3.48 16.38 -7.95
N LEU A 136 4.36 17.36 -7.84
CA LEU A 136 4.44 18.48 -8.78
C LEU A 136 4.54 18.04 -10.25
N ASN A 137 5.23 16.93 -10.50
CA ASN A 137 5.42 16.36 -11.85
C ASN A 137 4.98 14.89 -11.94
N VAL A 138 4.02 14.49 -11.13
CA VAL A 138 3.37 13.15 -11.16
C VAL A 138 1.85 13.35 -11.19
N PRO A 139 1.17 13.01 -12.28
CA PRO A 139 1.70 12.61 -13.60
C PRO A 139 2.56 13.70 -14.25
N LYS A 140 3.24 13.35 -15.34
CA LYS A 140 4.18 14.27 -16.01
C LYS A 140 3.50 15.55 -16.48
N ARG A 141 3.91 16.69 -15.91
CA ARG A 141 3.45 18.04 -16.32
C ARG A 141 4.53 18.82 -17.09
N GLY A 142 5.71 18.21 -17.28
CA GLY A 142 6.83 18.84 -17.97
C GLY A 142 7.48 19.97 -17.14
N ILE A 143 7.40 19.89 -15.81
CA ILE A 143 8.11 20.78 -14.87
C ILE A 143 9.44 20.10 -14.56
N GLY A 144 10.53 20.63 -15.10
CA GLY A 144 11.87 20.03 -14.98
C GLY A 144 12.58 20.38 -13.66
N ALA A 145 13.64 19.62 -13.35
CA ALA A 145 14.42 19.79 -12.12
C ALA A 145 14.98 21.24 -11.96
N THR A 146 15.37 21.89 -13.07
CA THR A 146 15.86 23.27 -13.04
C THR A 146 14.78 24.24 -12.55
N THR A 147 13.52 24.05 -12.95
CA THR A 147 12.40 24.88 -12.49
C THR A 147 12.14 24.63 -11.00
N VAL A 148 12.13 23.36 -10.58
CA VAL A 148 11.99 22.99 -9.17
C VAL A 148 13.10 23.63 -8.32
N GLY A 149 14.35 23.59 -8.78
CA GLY A 149 15.48 24.23 -8.08
C GLY A 149 15.29 25.74 -7.92
N ARG A 150 14.89 26.46 -8.98
CA ARG A 150 14.63 27.90 -8.92
C ARG A 150 13.53 28.28 -7.94
N ILE A 151 12.45 27.50 -7.91
CA ILE A 151 11.35 27.72 -6.96
C ILE A 151 11.84 27.46 -5.54
N GLN A 152 12.67 26.43 -5.32
CA GLN A 152 13.25 26.17 -4.00
C GLN A 152 14.19 27.28 -3.55
N ASP A 153 15.11 27.74 -4.42
CA ASP A 153 16.03 28.83 -4.10
C ASP A 153 15.24 30.12 -3.73
N TYR A 154 14.12 30.36 -4.41
CA TYR A 154 13.24 31.49 -4.11
C TYR A 154 12.52 31.28 -2.75
N ALA A 155 11.98 30.10 -2.51
CA ALA A 155 11.33 29.76 -1.24
C ALA A 155 12.29 29.95 -0.05
N ASP A 156 13.53 29.45 -0.17
CA ASP A 156 14.57 29.59 0.84
C ASP A 156 14.96 31.06 1.07
N MET A 157 15.12 31.83 -0.03
CA MET A 157 15.45 33.25 0.04
C MET A 157 14.36 34.07 0.74
N MET A 158 13.09 33.77 0.46
CA MET A 158 11.93 34.47 1.01
C MET A 158 11.45 33.90 2.35
N ASN A 159 12.05 32.78 2.80
CA ASN A 159 11.64 32.02 4.00
C ASN A 159 10.15 31.68 4.01
N ILE A 160 9.65 31.14 2.89
CA ILE A 160 8.28 30.68 2.70
C ILE A 160 8.27 29.19 2.31
N SER A 161 7.09 28.54 2.40
CA SER A 161 6.95 27.16 1.94
C SER A 161 7.17 27.02 0.43
N PHE A 162 7.55 25.83 -0.02
CA PHE A 162 7.69 25.55 -1.45
C PHE A 162 6.36 25.77 -2.19
N TYR A 163 5.22 25.45 -1.57
CA TYR A 163 3.90 25.70 -2.17
C TYR A 163 3.58 27.20 -2.27
N ASP A 164 3.93 28.00 -1.27
CA ASP A 164 3.74 29.45 -1.35
C ASP A 164 4.60 30.06 -2.46
N ALA A 165 5.83 29.57 -2.64
CA ALA A 165 6.67 29.99 -3.76
C ALA A 165 6.07 29.58 -5.13
N LEU A 166 5.39 28.42 -5.22
CA LEU A 166 4.64 28.04 -6.42
C LEU A 166 3.48 29.02 -6.70
N ARG A 167 2.80 29.52 -5.65
CA ARG A 167 1.66 30.45 -5.77
C ARG A 167 2.05 31.83 -6.28
N VAL A 168 3.29 32.20 -6.11
CA VAL A 168 3.87 33.48 -6.60
C VAL A 168 4.96 33.22 -7.63
N ALA A 169 4.78 32.19 -8.46
CA ALA A 169 5.79 31.74 -9.40
C ALA A 169 6.21 32.81 -10.44
N GLU A 170 5.38 33.81 -10.72
CA GLU A 170 5.73 34.95 -11.54
C GLU A 170 6.89 35.80 -10.97
N GLU A 171 7.09 35.76 -9.64
CA GLU A 171 8.18 36.49 -8.97
C GLU A 171 9.50 35.71 -8.99
N VAL A 172 9.45 34.39 -9.33
CA VAL A 172 10.64 33.53 -9.35
C VAL A 172 11.54 33.89 -10.54
N PRO A 173 12.83 34.26 -10.31
CA PRO A 173 13.72 34.62 -11.38
C PRO A 173 13.89 33.52 -12.44
N SER A 174 13.76 33.92 -13.70
CA SER A 174 13.95 33.03 -14.85
C SER A 174 13.02 31.80 -14.91
N ILE A 175 11.82 31.88 -14.31
CA ILE A 175 10.78 30.81 -14.37
C ILE A 175 10.37 30.52 -15.83
N GLY A 176 10.30 31.57 -16.66
CA GLY A 176 10.09 31.48 -18.11
C GLY A 176 8.86 30.66 -18.52
N ARG A 177 9.03 29.78 -19.50
CA ARG A 177 7.94 28.95 -20.07
C ARG A 177 7.32 27.96 -19.08
N SER A 178 7.94 27.75 -17.92
CA SER A 178 7.42 26.84 -16.91
C SER A 178 6.30 27.47 -16.08
N LEU A 179 6.13 28.81 -16.10
CA LEU A 179 5.14 29.53 -15.32
C LEU A 179 3.72 28.95 -15.53
N SER A 180 3.27 28.87 -16.77
CA SER A 180 1.91 28.35 -17.05
C SER A 180 1.66 26.92 -16.54
N LYS A 181 2.70 26.09 -16.48
CA LYS A 181 2.59 24.73 -15.94
C LYS A 181 2.52 24.73 -14.43
N VAL A 182 3.27 25.61 -13.78
CA VAL A 182 3.22 25.82 -12.33
C VAL A 182 1.86 26.37 -11.92
N ASP A 183 1.36 27.39 -12.63
CA ASP A 183 0.03 27.97 -12.39
C ASP A 183 -1.08 26.94 -12.56
N GLY A 184 -0.96 26.08 -13.58
CA GLY A 184 -1.88 24.96 -13.79
C GLY A 184 -1.89 23.99 -12.61
N PHE A 185 -0.73 23.67 -12.04
CA PHE A 185 -0.65 22.83 -10.85
C PHE A 185 -1.24 23.51 -9.61
N VAL A 186 -0.92 24.79 -9.38
CA VAL A 186 -1.47 25.55 -8.26
C VAL A 186 -3.00 25.62 -8.35
N THR A 187 -3.55 25.96 -9.52
CA THR A 187 -4.99 26.00 -9.77
C THR A 187 -5.65 24.65 -9.50
N PHE A 188 -5.00 23.56 -9.93
CA PHE A 188 -5.46 22.20 -9.69
C PHE A 188 -5.54 21.89 -8.18
N ILE A 189 -4.48 22.15 -7.41
CA ILE A 189 -4.47 21.93 -5.96
C ILE A 189 -5.52 22.81 -5.25
N GLN A 190 -5.69 24.07 -5.66
CA GLN A 190 -6.71 24.95 -5.09
C GLN A 190 -8.14 24.43 -5.36
N SER A 191 -8.39 23.87 -6.54
CA SER A 191 -9.66 23.23 -6.87
C SER A 191 -9.92 22.03 -5.94
N LEU A 192 -8.93 21.18 -5.71
CA LEU A 192 -9.05 20.04 -4.79
C LEU A 192 -9.28 20.49 -3.34
N LYS A 193 -8.60 21.55 -2.88
CA LYS A 193 -8.83 22.13 -1.54
C LYS A 193 -10.26 22.65 -1.37
N SER A 194 -10.84 23.25 -2.40
CA SER A 194 -12.25 23.65 -2.39
C SER A 194 -13.19 22.46 -2.31
N LYS A 195 -12.91 21.39 -3.06
CA LYS A 195 -13.72 20.16 -3.05
C LYS A 195 -13.62 19.41 -1.71
N ALA A 196 -12.44 19.39 -1.09
CA ALA A 196 -12.22 18.76 0.22
C ALA A 196 -13.11 19.29 1.34
N GLN A 197 -13.71 20.48 1.17
CA GLN A 197 -14.67 21.05 2.13
C GLN A 197 -16.05 20.37 2.10
N ALA A 198 -16.37 19.65 1.02
CA ALA A 198 -17.68 19.05 0.80
C ALA A 198 -17.61 17.53 0.54
N TYR A 199 -16.47 17.03 0.10
CA TYR A 199 -16.25 15.64 -0.23
C TYR A 199 -15.80 14.84 0.98
N SER A 200 -16.20 13.58 1.05
CA SER A 200 -15.60 12.62 1.96
C SER A 200 -14.14 12.32 1.55
N VAL A 201 -13.40 11.62 2.39
CA VAL A 201 -11.99 11.26 2.10
C VAL A 201 -11.90 10.35 0.87
N SER A 202 -12.84 9.40 0.75
CA SER A 202 -12.92 8.48 -0.39
C SER A 202 -13.27 9.22 -1.67
N GLU A 203 -14.30 10.07 -1.66
CA GLU A 203 -14.68 10.90 -2.81
C GLU A 203 -13.54 11.82 -3.27
N LEU A 204 -12.80 12.40 -2.33
CA LEU A 204 -11.65 13.25 -2.64
C LEU A 204 -10.51 12.45 -3.29
N LEU A 205 -10.22 11.25 -2.79
CA LEU A 205 -9.20 10.37 -3.37
C LEU A 205 -9.58 9.94 -4.79
N GLU A 206 -10.83 9.52 -5.01
CA GLU A 206 -11.34 9.16 -6.34
C GLU A 206 -11.26 10.34 -7.31
N GLU A 207 -11.64 11.54 -6.87
CA GLU A 207 -11.52 12.77 -7.67
C GLU A 207 -10.06 13.08 -8.05
N ILE A 208 -9.11 12.88 -7.12
CA ILE A 208 -7.67 13.04 -7.41
C ILE A 208 -7.24 12.04 -8.48
N ILE A 209 -7.64 10.78 -8.37
CA ILE A 209 -7.31 9.72 -9.33
C ILE A 209 -7.85 10.06 -10.71
N ASP A 210 -9.10 10.46 -10.80
CA ASP A 210 -9.79 10.79 -12.04
C ASP A 210 -9.18 12.03 -12.71
N LEU A 211 -9.04 13.12 -11.98
CA LEU A 211 -8.51 14.37 -12.52
C LEU A 211 -7.03 14.31 -12.90
N THR A 212 -6.25 13.44 -12.25
CA THR A 212 -4.85 13.19 -12.63
C THR A 212 -4.71 12.23 -13.78
N GLY A 213 -5.71 11.38 -14.03
CA GLY A 213 -5.61 10.27 -14.99
C GLY A 213 -4.61 9.20 -14.55
N TYR A 214 -4.30 9.12 -13.25
CA TYR A 214 -3.24 8.25 -12.73
C TYR A 214 -3.47 6.78 -13.07
N VAL A 215 -4.70 6.29 -12.88
CA VAL A 215 -5.09 4.91 -13.20
C VAL A 215 -5.12 4.68 -14.70
N ASP A 216 -5.54 5.66 -15.50
CA ASP A 216 -5.56 5.55 -16.97
C ASP A 216 -4.14 5.44 -17.54
N GLU A 217 -3.18 6.19 -16.99
CA GLU A 217 -1.76 6.07 -17.35
C GLU A 217 -1.23 4.67 -17.05
N LEU A 218 -1.53 4.12 -15.87
CA LEU A 218 -1.15 2.75 -15.49
C LEU A 218 -1.81 1.70 -16.39
N LYS A 219 -3.10 1.83 -16.69
CA LYS A 219 -3.81 0.91 -17.59
C LYS A 219 -3.25 0.94 -19.00
N ALA A 220 -2.78 2.10 -19.47
CA ALA A 220 -2.16 2.23 -20.79
C ALA A 220 -0.81 1.52 -20.91
N GLU A 221 -0.11 1.27 -19.81
CA GLU A 221 1.13 0.48 -19.78
C GLU A 221 0.91 -1.01 -20.07
N ASP A 222 -0.28 -1.55 -19.75
CA ASP A 222 -0.74 -2.94 -19.92
C ASP A 222 0.27 -4.03 -19.50
N THR A 223 0.96 -3.82 -18.39
CA THR A 223 1.91 -4.77 -17.78
C THR A 223 1.31 -5.44 -16.54
N GLU A 224 1.86 -6.59 -16.12
CA GLU A 224 1.46 -7.19 -14.83
C GLU A 224 1.77 -6.25 -13.67
N GLU A 225 2.89 -5.52 -13.73
CA GLU A 225 3.26 -4.56 -12.71
C GLU A 225 2.26 -3.39 -12.64
N SER A 226 1.84 -2.85 -13.78
CA SER A 226 0.85 -1.76 -13.79
C SER A 226 -0.52 -2.20 -13.29
N ARG A 227 -0.95 -3.43 -13.59
CA ARG A 227 -2.19 -4.02 -13.06
C ARG A 227 -2.12 -4.17 -11.53
N ALA A 228 -0.99 -4.68 -11.01
CA ALA A 228 -0.78 -4.79 -9.57
C ALA A 228 -0.80 -3.41 -8.86
N ARG A 229 -0.31 -2.35 -9.53
CA ARG A 229 -0.41 -0.99 -9.01
C ARG A 229 -1.85 -0.48 -8.98
N VAL A 230 -2.66 -0.81 -9.97
CA VAL A 230 -4.11 -0.49 -9.95
C VAL A 230 -4.79 -1.19 -8.78
N GLU A 231 -4.53 -2.49 -8.57
CA GLU A 231 -5.06 -3.21 -7.39
C GLU A 231 -4.65 -2.54 -6.06
N ASN A 232 -3.41 -2.04 -5.97
CA ASN A 232 -2.96 -1.30 -4.78
C ASN A 232 -3.75 0.00 -4.57
N ILE A 233 -4.09 0.70 -5.65
CA ILE A 233 -4.92 1.92 -5.59
C ILE A 233 -6.33 1.58 -5.12
N ASP A 234 -6.93 0.50 -5.64
CA ASP A 234 -8.25 0.02 -5.21
C ASP A 234 -8.25 -0.33 -3.69
N GLU A 235 -7.16 -0.91 -3.18
CA GLU A 235 -6.98 -1.16 -1.75
C GLU A 235 -6.84 0.14 -0.94
N LEU A 236 -6.21 1.18 -1.47
CA LEU A 236 -6.16 2.48 -0.79
C LEU A 236 -7.56 3.12 -0.73
N ILE A 237 -8.35 3.03 -1.79
CA ILE A 237 -9.76 3.47 -1.80
C ILE A 237 -10.56 2.68 -0.74
N SER A 238 -10.39 1.36 -0.71
CA SER A 238 -11.05 0.51 0.30
C SER A 238 -10.67 0.92 1.74
N LYS A 239 -9.42 1.36 1.95
CA LYS A 239 -8.97 1.88 3.25
C LYS A 239 -9.66 3.19 3.63
N THR A 240 -9.84 4.12 2.69
CA THR A 240 -10.56 5.39 2.98
C THR A 240 -12.02 5.12 3.35
N VAL A 241 -12.70 4.23 2.62
CA VAL A 241 -14.08 3.82 2.94
C VAL A 241 -14.17 3.17 4.32
N SER A 242 -13.27 2.24 4.63
CA SER A 242 -13.23 1.57 5.94
C SER A 242 -12.98 2.56 7.09
N TYR A 243 -12.14 3.57 6.89
CA TYR A 243 -11.92 4.66 7.85
C TYR A 243 -13.22 5.44 8.09
N GLU A 244 -13.92 5.85 7.04
CA GLU A 244 -15.19 6.58 7.12
C GLU A 244 -16.27 5.77 7.86
N GLU A 245 -16.39 4.48 7.56
CA GLU A 245 -17.32 3.58 8.24
C GLU A 245 -16.99 3.45 9.74
N THR A 246 -15.72 3.34 10.08
CA THR A 246 -15.25 3.27 11.47
C THR A 246 -15.58 4.56 12.24
N MET A 247 -15.28 5.72 11.66
CA MET A 247 -15.59 7.02 12.27
C MET A 247 -17.11 7.19 12.47
N LYS A 248 -17.90 6.78 11.48
CA LYS A 248 -19.36 6.80 11.57
C LYS A 248 -19.88 5.88 12.68
N ALA A 249 -19.34 4.68 12.82
CA ALA A 249 -19.72 3.74 13.87
C ALA A 249 -19.41 4.28 15.28
N GLU A 250 -18.33 5.06 15.40
CA GLU A 250 -17.91 5.73 16.62
C GLU A 250 -18.62 7.08 16.87
N ASN A 251 -19.53 7.51 15.99
CA ASN A 251 -20.15 8.83 15.97
C ASN A 251 -19.13 9.97 15.95
N ARG A 252 -18.05 9.81 15.20
CA ARG A 252 -16.98 10.79 14.96
C ARG A 252 -17.02 11.25 13.52
N GLU A 253 -16.52 12.45 13.26
CA GLU A 253 -16.36 12.98 11.91
C GLU A 253 -15.13 12.35 11.25
N ALA A 254 -15.29 11.85 10.03
CA ALA A 254 -14.20 11.35 9.21
C ALA A 254 -13.54 12.54 8.51
N THR A 255 -12.40 13.00 9.03
CA THR A 255 -11.65 14.13 8.46
C THR A 255 -10.45 13.64 7.66
N LEU A 256 -10.02 14.43 6.66
CA LEU A 256 -8.80 14.14 5.88
C LEU A 256 -7.55 14.11 6.79
N SER A 257 -7.41 15.08 7.68
CA SER A 257 -6.29 15.13 8.64
C SER A 257 -6.25 13.87 9.52
N GLY A 258 -7.41 13.46 10.06
CA GLY A 258 -7.50 12.25 10.89
C GLY A 258 -7.14 10.97 10.14
N PHE A 259 -7.54 10.86 8.85
CA PHE A 259 -7.11 9.75 7.99
C PHE A 259 -5.59 9.74 7.80
N LEU A 260 -4.99 10.90 7.50
CA LEU A 260 -3.55 11.02 7.28
C LEU A 260 -2.74 10.75 8.57
N GLU A 261 -3.25 11.13 9.74
CA GLU A 261 -2.66 10.80 11.04
C GLU A 261 -2.68 9.29 11.29
N GLU A 262 -3.80 8.62 11.02
CA GLU A 262 -3.90 7.15 11.15
C GLU A 262 -2.88 6.44 10.23
N ILE A 263 -2.77 6.87 8.97
CA ILE A 263 -1.78 6.32 8.04
C ILE A 263 -0.34 6.58 8.50
N ALA A 264 -0.05 7.76 9.03
CA ALA A 264 1.29 8.08 9.54
C ALA A 264 1.69 7.17 10.71
N LEU A 265 0.78 6.92 11.64
CA LEU A 265 1.02 6.00 12.75
C LEU A 265 1.33 4.58 12.28
N ILE A 266 0.63 4.10 11.24
CA ILE A 266 0.88 2.77 10.67
C ILE A 266 2.25 2.73 9.98
N ALA A 267 2.59 3.76 9.20
CA ALA A 267 3.82 3.80 8.41
C ALA A 267 5.10 3.93 9.24
N ASP A 268 5.03 4.61 10.40
CA ASP A 268 6.20 4.82 11.28
C ASP A 268 6.61 3.57 12.06
N ILE A 269 5.71 2.60 12.27
CA ILE A 269 5.96 1.37 13.01
C ILE A 269 6.73 0.33 12.18
N ASP A 270 6.86 0.54 10.88
CA ASP A 270 7.42 -0.43 9.91
C ASP A 270 8.93 -0.70 9.99
N SER A 271 9.65 -0.20 10.99
CA SER A 271 11.08 -0.48 11.20
C SER A 271 11.28 -1.76 12.03
N VAL A 272 11.22 -2.91 11.39
CA VAL A 272 11.55 -4.19 12.04
C VAL A 272 13.07 -4.34 12.18
N ASP A 273 13.54 -4.59 13.40
CA ASP A 273 14.93 -5.02 13.64
C ASP A 273 15.14 -6.40 12.99
N GLU A 274 16.11 -6.51 12.08
CA GLU A 274 16.39 -7.77 11.36
C GLU A 274 16.74 -8.96 12.27
N ASN A 275 17.02 -8.71 13.54
CA ASN A 275 17.32 -9.74 14.54
C ASN A 275 16.09 -10.19 15.35
N GLN A 276 14.92 -9.62 15.12
CA GLN A 276 13.69 -10.03 15.80
C GLN A 276 13.07 -11.28 15.17
N ASP A 277 12.36 -12.05 15.99
CA ASP A 277 11.47 -13.14 15.53
C ASP A 277 10.27 -12.52 14.80
N TYR A 278 10.04 -12.87 13.52
CA TYR A 278 9.00 -12.26 12.70
C TYR A 278 8.22 -13.25 11.83
N VAL A 279 6.99 -12.90 11.53
CA VAL A 279 6.13 -13.60 10.57
C VAL A 279 6.52 -13.23 9.15
N VAL A 280 6.57 -14.19 8.24
CA VAL A 280 6.82 -13.92 6.81
C VAL A 280 5.50 -13.67 6.09
N LEU A 281 5.42 -12.57 5.36
CA LEU A 281 4.33 -12.25 4.43
C LEU A 281 4.88 -12.29 3.00
N MET A 282 4.26 -13.07 2.09
CA MET A 282 4.78 -13.20 0.71
C MET A 282 3.71 -13.63 -0.30
N THR A 283 3.96 -13.29 -1.56
CA THR A 283 3.21 -13.88 -2.69
C THR A 283 3.75 -15.26 -3.05
N LEU A 284 2.92 -16.07 -3.69
CA LEU A 284 3.28 -17.37 -4.27
C LEU A 284 4.02 -17.20 -5.60
#